data_daaa0fe6644c3ababb0627058adb1715
#
_entry.id   daaa0fe6644c3ababb0627058adb1715
#
_cell.length_a   1.000
_cell.length_b   1.000
_cell.length_c   1.000
_cell.angle_alpha   90.00
_cell.angle_beta   90.00
_cell.angle_gamma   90.00
#
_symmetry.space_group_name_H-M   'P 1'
#
loop_
_entity.id
_entity.type
_entity.pdbx_description
1 polymer ?
#
loop_
_entity_poly.entity_id
_entity_poly.type
_entity_poly.pdbx_seq_one_letter_code
_entity_poly.pdbx_strand_id
1 'polypeptide(L)'
;MSRPAEAAGPRSACLEAARAAEAAYDLPDGLLVAVALAESGLHAHALNIGGQSYYPETVAEARRLLNSAGARQSVMAGCVQINARVHAVGSDWPLDPRKATAWAARHLRMQFNRTGNWADAIRAWNGASPGSYNKLVCRVQAKLEVVKAANEDLMGPTRCGRNEIARVRRSGVELLELAEAPEN
;
A
#
# COMPACT_ATOMS: atom_id res chain seq x y z
N MET A 1 -0.70 0.83 37.47
CA MET A 1 -1.77 1.25 36.55
C MET A 1 -1.14 1.35 35.17
N SER A 2 -1.34 0.32 34.34
CA SER A 2 -0.83 0.33 32.94
C SER A 2 -1.68 1.32 32.15
N ARG A 3 -1.05 2.32 31.55
CA ARG A 3 -1.70 3.18 30.55
C ARG A 3 -2.27 2.26 29.46
N PRO A 4 -3.51 2.44 28.99
CA PRO A 4 -3.96 1.76 27.79
C PRO A 4 -2.98 2.12 26.67
N ALA A 5 -2.54 1.11 25.90
CA ALA A 5 -1.74 1.36 24.71
C ALA A 5 -2.55 2.31 23.82
N GLU A 6 -2.01 3.49 23.57
CA GLU A 6 -2.57 4.46 22.66
C GLU A 6 -2.72 3.77 21.31
N ALA A 7 -3.88 3.89 20.67
CA ALA A 7 -4.13 3.19 19.41
C ALA A 7 -3.17 3.75 18.35
N ALA A 8 -2.42 2.85 17.71
CA ALA A 8 -1.47 3.21 16.66
C ALA A 8 -2.13 4.10 15.60
N GLY A 9 -1.48 5.19 15.22
CA GLY A 9 -1.94 6.08 14.16
C GLY A 9 -2.09 5.36 12.82
N PRO A 10 -2.83 5.92 11.86
CA PRO A 10 -3.13 5.23 10.61
C PRO A 10 -1.88 4.80 9.81
N ARG A 11 -0.77 5.53 9.95
CA ARG A 11 0.48 5.21 9.22
C ARG A 11 1.28 4.12 9.91
N SER A 12 1.48 4.22 11.22
CA SER A 12 2.17 3.18 11.99
C SER A 12 1.40 1.86 11.97
N ALA A 13 0.07 1.89 12.07
CA ALA A 13 -0.77 0.70 11.93
C ALA A 13 -0.62 0.00 10.57
N CYS A 14 -0.53 0.77 9.49
CA CYS A 14 -0.29 0.22 8.15
C CYS A 14 1.12 -0.37 8.02
N LEU A 15 2.15 0.32 8.52
CA LEU A 15 3.54 -0.14 8.48
C LEU A 15 3.71 -1.45 9.24
N GLU A 16 3.22 -1.53 10.47
CA GLU A 16 3.27 -2.74 11.30
C GLU A 16 2.54 -3.92 10.64
N ALA A 17 1.34 -3.67 10.11
CA ALA A 17 0.56 -4.69 9.44
C ALA A 17 1.24 -5.18 8.15
N ALA A 18 1.89 -4.31 7.38
CA ALA A 18 2.62 -4.69 6.18
C ALA A 18 3.83 -5.57 6.51
N ARG A 19 4.65 -5.18 7.51
CA ARG A 19 5.79 -5.99 7.98
C ARG A 19 5.35 -7.37 8.49
N ALA A 20 4.27 -7.42 9.27
CA ALA A 20 3.73 -8.68 9.75
C ALA A 20 3.21 -9.58 8.61
N ALA A 21 2.61 -9.00 7.59
CA ALA A 21 2.12 -9.74 6.43
C ALA A 21 3.28 -10.24 5.54
N GLU A 22 4.37 -9.48 5.39
CA GLU A 22 5.58 -9.95 4.70
C GLU A 22 6.09 -11.25 5.32
N ALA A 23 6.27 -11.26 6.63
CA ALA A 23 6.74 -12.43 7.36
C ALA A 23 5.75 -13.61 7.27
N ALA A 24 4.44 -13.35 7.40
CA ALA A 24 3.42 -14.39 7.41
C ALA A 24 3.21 -15.07 6.05
N TYR A 25 3.49 -14.38 4.95
CA TYR A 25 3.26 -14.86 3.58
C TYR A 25 4.57 -15.06 2.79
N ASP A 26 5.72 -15.05 3.48
CA ASP A 26 7.04 -15.27 2.89
C ASP A 26 7.31 -14.31 1.70
N LEU A 27 6.97 -13.03 1.87
CA LEU A 27 7.37 -11.99 0.93
C LEU A 27 8.79 -11.49 1.29
N PRO A 28 9.55 -10.98 0.30
CA PRO A 28 10.79 -10.29 0.60
C PRO A 28 10.55 -9.09 1.54
N ASP A 29 11.43 -8.94 2.52
CA ASP A 29 11.38 -7.84 3.47
C ASP A 29 11.36 -6.48 2.75
N GLY A 30 10.42 -5.63 3.12
CA GLY A 30 10.23 -4.30 2.56
C GLY A 30 9.41 -4.23 1.28
N LEU A 31 9.06 -5.35 0.64
CA LEU A 31 8.29 -5.33 -0.61
C LEU A 31 6.87 -4.80 -0.41
N LEU A 32 6.12 -5.35 0.54
CA LEU A 32 4.76 -4.91 0.80
C LEU A 32 4.71 -3.53 1.46
N VAL A 33 5.71 -3.21 2.30
CA VAL A 33 5.90 -1.85 2.82
C VAL A 33 6.09 -0.86 1.68
N ALA A 34 6.94 -1.18 0.69
CA ALA A 34 7.15 -0.33 -0.49
C ALA A 34 5.88 -0.17 -1.34
N VAL A 35 5.08 -1.23 -1.49
CA VAL A 35 3.77 -1.19 -2.16
C VAL A 35 2.81 -0.27 -1.40
N ALA A 36 2.64 -0.45 -0.08
CA ALA A 36 1.76 0.38 0.73
C ALA A 36 2.21 1.86 0.74
N LEU A 37 3.53 2.09 0.80
CA LEU A 37 4.10 3.43 0.70
C LEU A 37 3.85 4.08 -0.68
N ALA A 38 3.86 3.30 -1.76
CA ALA A 38 3.54 3.76 -3.11
C ALA A 38 2.05 4.02 -3.33
N GLU A 39 1.18 3.22 -2.73
CA GLU A 39 -0.27 3.25 -2.95
C GLU A 39 -0.98 4.30 -2.08
N SER A 40 -0.68 4.36 -0.79
CA SER A 40 -1.37 5.23 0.17
C SER A 40 -0.45 6.12 0.99
N GLY A 41 0.87 6.01 0.84
CA GLY A 41 1.82 6.61 1.77
C GLY A 41 1.74 6.00 3.17
N LEU A 42 1.48 4.68 3.26
CA LEU A 42 1.27 3.95 4.52
C LEU A 42 0.04 4.41 5.32
N HIS A 43 -1.03 4.89 4.67
CA HIS A 43 -2.18 5.39 5.39
C HIS A 43 -3.32 4.36 5.42
N ALA A 44 -3.62 3.79 6.60
CA ALA A 44 -4.61 2.72 6.77
C ALA A 44 -6.03 3.10 6.32
N HIS A 45 -6.38 4.37 6.43
CA HIS A 45 -7.72 4.87 6.11
C HIS A 45 -7.79 5.63 4.78
N ALA A 46 -6.71 5.60 3.97
CA ALA A 46 -6.69 6.30 2.69
C ALA A 46 -7.80 5.80 1.76
N LEU A 47 -8.43 6.74 1.08
CA LEU A 47 -9.44 6.46 0.06
C LEU A 47 -9.11 7.23 -1.21
N ASN A 48 -9.34 6.60 -2.37
CA ASN A 48 -9.44 7.32 -3.64
C ASN A 48 -10.82 7.04 -4.23
N ILE A 49 -11.65 8.09 -4.31
CA ILE A 49 -13.03 8.01 -4.76
C ILE A 49 -13.16 8.84 -6.04
N GLY A 50 -13.41 8.17 -7.15
CA GLY A 50 -13.54 8.83 -8.46
C GLY A 50 -12.29 9.62 -8.89
N GLY A 51 -11.10 9.21 -8.45
CA GLY A 51 -9.82 9.88 -8.74
C GLY A 51 -9.39 10.92 -7.69
N GLN A 52 -10.24 11.26 -6.72
CA GLN A 52 -9.91 12.17 -5.62
C GLN A 52 -9.43 11.42 -4.39
N SER A 53 -8.30 11.83 -3.83
CA SER A 53 -7.69 11.20 -2.64
C SER A 53 -8.16 11.86 -1.35
N TYR A 54 -8.41 11.03 -0.33
CA TYR A 54 -8.80 11.42 1.02
C TYR A 54 -7.94 10.65 2.03
N TYR A 55 -7.57 11.30 3.13
CA TYR A 55 -6.73 10.73 4.19
C TYR A 55 -7.37 10.96 5.57
N PRO A 56 -8.50 10.28 5.89
CA PRO A 56 -9.18 10.45 7.16
C PRO A 56 -8.33 9.96 8.32
N GLU A 57 -8.31 10.70 9.42
CA GLU A 57 -7.57 10.29 10.63
C GLU A 57 -8.23 9.10 11.33
N THR A 58 -9.56 8.98 11.22
CA THR A 58 -10.29 7.91 11.89
C THR A 58 -10.96 6.95 10.90
N VAL A 59 -11.06 5.69 11.31
CA VAL A 59 -11.80 4.69 10.52
C VAL A 59 -13.29 5.04 10.40
N ALA A 60 -13.87 5.71 11.39
CA ALA A 60 -15.27 6.15 11.35
C ALA A 60 -15.52 7.18 10.24
N GLU A 61 -14.59 8.11 10.07
CA GLU A 61 -14.64 9.10 8.97
C GLU A 61 -14.45 8.41 7.62
N ALA A 62 -13.47 7.51 7.51
CA ALA A 62 -13.23 6.73 6.30
C ALA A 62 -14.47 5.92 5.89
N ARG A 63 -15.18 5.30 6.84
CA ARG A 63 -16.44 4.58 6.59
C ARG A 63 -17.52 5.50 6.06
N ARG A 64 -17.67 6.71 6.62
CA ARG A 64 -18.65 7.68 6.11
C ARG A 64 -18.38 8.05 4.66
N LEU A 65 -17.12 8.35 4.32
CA LEU A 65 -16.69 8.64 2.94
C LEU A 65 -16.93 7.46 2.00
N LEU A 66 -16.53 6.26 2.41
CA LEU A 66 -16.73 5.03 1.64
C LEU A 66 -18.22 4.80 1.33
N ASN A 67 -19.09 4.99 2.33
CA ASN A 67 -20.53 4.77 2.19
C ASN A 67 -21.22 5.88 1.38
N SER A 68 -20.66 7.09 1.37
CA SER A 68 -21.18 8.22 0.58
C SER A 68 -20.77 8.19 -0.89
N ALA A 69 -19.82 7.32 -1.26
CA ALA A 69 -19.36 7.21 -2.64
C ALA A 69 -20.47 6.76 -3.59
N GLY A 70 -20.68 7.50 -4.67
CA GLY A 70 -21.69 7.19 -5.68
C GLY A 70 -21.48 5.81 -6.31
N ALA A 71 -22.56 5.12 -6.66
CA ALA A 71 -22.54 3.75 -7.16
C ALA A 71 -21.65 3.54 -8.40
N ARG A 72 -21.47 4.57 -9.22
CA ARG A 72 -20.62 4.53 -10.43
C ARG A 72 -19.20 5.02 -10.23
N GLN A 73 -18.85 5.51 -9.04
CA GLN A 73 -17.49 5.94 -8.76
C GLN A 73 -16.60 4.74 -8.45
N SER A 74 -15.37 4.76 -8.97
CA SER A 74 -14.31 3.87 -8.51
C SER A 74 -13.96 4.19 -7.06
N VAL A 75 -13.68 3.18 -6.26
CA VAL A 75 -13.29 3.35 -4.87
C VAL A 75 -12.11 2.43 -4.57
N MET A 76 -10.95 3.06 -4.30
CA MET A 76 -9.77 2.38 -3.80
C MET A 76 -9.63 2.69 -2.31
N ALA A 77 -9.31 1.71 -1.48
CA ALA A 77 -9.36 1.86 -0.02
C ALA A 77 -8.19 1.20 0.70
N GLY A 78 -7.77 1.84 1.78
CA GLY A 78 -6.83 1.32 2.76
C GLY A 78 -5.36 1.39 2.38
N CYS A 79 -4.52 0.74 3.18
CA CYS A 79 -3.05 0.69 3.07
C CYS A 79 -2.54 0.47 1.64
N VAL A 80 -3.16 -0.44 0.92
CA VAL A 80 -2.71 -0.95 -0.38
C VAL A 80 -3.72 -0.66 -1.48
N GLN A 81 -4.62 0.28 -1.26
CA GLN A 81 -5.59 0.78 -2.24
C GLN A 81 -6.37 -0.33 -2.95
N ILE A 82 -7.05 -1.17 -2.16
CA ILE A 82 -7.88 -2.26 -2.67
C ILE A 82 -9.12 -1.69 -3.36
N ASN A 83 -9.43 -2.18 -4.55
CA ASN A 83 -10.67 -1.83 -5.25
C ASN A 83 -11.88 -2.37 -4.47
N ALA A 84 -12.52 -1.50 -3.68
CA ALA A 84 -13.64 -1.86 -2.83
C ALA A 84 -14.86 -2.30 -3.61
N ARG A 85 -15.06 -1.81 -4.84
CA ARG A 85 -16.18 -2.19 -5.71
C ARG A 85 -16.06 -3.60 -6.26
N VAL A 86 -14.85 -4.15 -6.29
CA VAL A 86 -14.58 -5.50 -6.82
C VAL A 86 -14.37 -6.50 -5.70
N HIS A 87 -13.57 -6.13 -4.69
CA HIS A 87 -13.07 -7.08 -3.69
C HIS A 87 -13.74 -6.97 -2.31
N ALA A 88 -14.49 -5.88 -2.06
CA ALA A 88 -15.09 -5.61 -0.76
C ALA A 88 -16.53 -5.08 -0.87
N VAL A 89 -17.31 -5.64 -1.79
CA VAL A 89 -18.70 -5.21 -2.00
C VAL A 89 -19.49 -5.37 -0.70
N GLY A 90 -20.11 -4.27 -0.25
CA GLY A 90 -20.90 -4.23 0.98
C GLY A 90 -20.09 -4.36 2.27
N SER A 91 -18.78 -4.18 2.21
CA SER A 91 -17.88 -4.31 3.37
C SER A 91 -16.81 -3.22 3.38
N ASP A 92 -16.29 -2.92 4.56
CA ASP A 92 -15.24 -1.94 4.82
C ASP A 92 -13.90 -2.57 5.21
N TRP A 93 -13.74 -3.88 5.05
CA TRP A 93 -12.53 -4.58 5.46
C TRP A 93 -11.22 -4.03 4.88
N PRO A 94 -11.17 -3.34 3.71
CA PRO A 94 -9.94 -2.71 3.24
C PRO A 94 -9.42 -1.59 4.15
N LEU A 95 -10.27 -1.04 5.03
CA LEU A 95 -9.89 -0.04 6.04
C LEU A 95 -9.26 -0.66 7.30
N ASP A 96 -9.30 -1.99 7.44
CA ASP A 96 -8.57 -2.73 8.46
C ASP A 96 -7.17 -3.05 7.93
N PRO A 97 -6.10 -2.45 8.49
CA PRO A 97 -4.75 -2.59 7.93
C PRO A 97 -4.26 -4.05 7.92
N ARG A 98 -4.63 -4.85 8.92
CA ARG A 98 -4.21 -6.26 8.99
C ARG A 98 -4.89 -7.10 7.91
N LYS A 99 -6.19 -6.90 7.70
CA LYS A 99 -6.93 -7.63 6.65
C LYS A 99 -6.47 -7.20 5.26
N ALA A 100 -6.29 -5.90 5.06
CA ALA A 100 -5.86 -5.35 3.78
C ALA A 100 -4.46 -5.85 3.38
N THR A 101 -3.49 -5.78 4.30
CA THR A 101 -2.12 -6.21 4.02
C THR A 101 -1.99 -7.73 3.89
N ALA A 102 -2.73 -8.51 4.68
CA ALA A 102 -2.78 -9.96 4.54
C ALA A 102 -3.37 -10.40 3.19
N TRP A 103 -4.44 -9.74 2.75
CA TRP A 103 -5.03 -9.98 1.42
C TRP A 103 -4.02 -9.64 0.32
N ALA A 104 -3.34 -8.48 0.43
CA ALA A 104 -2.34 -8.02 -0.51
C ALA A 104 -1.14 -8.97 -0.60
N ALA A 105 -0.60 -9.38 0.55
CA ALA A 105 0.53 -10.30 0.61
C ALA A 105 0.22 -11.63 -0.08
N ARG A 106 -0.92 -12.21 0.23
CA ARG A 106 -1.38 -13.46 -0.42
C ARG A 106 -1.55 -13.28 -1.92
N HIS A 107 -2.12 -12.16 -2.36
CA HIS A 107 -2.33 -11.88 -3.77
C HIS A 107 -0.99 -11.70 -4.51
N LEU A 108 -0.06 -10.93 -3.97
CA LEU A 108 1.27 -10.75 -4.54
C LEU A 108 2.05 -12.06 -4.63
N ARG A 109 2.01 -12.88 -3.58
CA ARG A 109 2.65 -14.22 -3.59
C ARG A 109 2.04 -15.11 -4.69
N MET A 110 0.72 -15.12 -4.82
CA MET A 110 0.05 -15.85 -5.90
C MET A 110 0.49 -15.37 -7.28
N GLN A 111 0.59 -14.05 -7.50
CA GLN A 111 1.06 -13.51 -8.78
C GLN A 111 2.53 -13.85 -9.03
N PHE A 112 3.40 -13.78 -8.01
CA PHE A 112 4.79 -14.20 -8.13
C PHE A 112 4.92 -15.66 -8.54
N ASN A 113 4.15 -16.55 -7.94
CA ASN A 113 4.16 -17.98 -8.30
C ASN A 113 3.75 -18.23 -9.76
N ARG A 114 2.98 -17.32 -10.36
CA ARG A 114 2.57 -17.40 -11.78
C ARG A 114 3.58 -16.78 -12.73
N THR A 115 4.28 -15.72 -12.31
CA THR A 115 5.12 -14.90 -13.21
C THR A 115 6.62 -15.15 -13.03
N GLY A 116 7.03 -15.62 -11.85
CA GLY A 116 8.43 -15.88 -11.51
C GLY A 116 9.26 -14.64 -11.15
N ASN A 117 8.68 -13.42 -11.20
CA ASN A 117 9.37 -12.20 -10.78
C ASN A 117 8.41 -11.17 -10.16
N TRP A 118 8.94 -10.30 -9.30
CA TRP A 118 8.14 -9.37 -8.52
C TRP A 118 7.62 -8.19 -9.35
N ALA A 119 8.36 -7.72 -10.36
CA ALA A 119 7.87 -6.65 -11.22
C ALA A 119 6.61 -7.08 -11.99
N ASP A 120 6.59 -8.29 -12.50
CA ASP A 120 5.41 -8.84 -13.19
C ASP A 120 4.28 -9.15 -12.21
N ALA A 121 4.61 -9.60 -11.00
CA ALA A 121 3.61 -9.77 -9.93
C ALA A 121 2.91 -8.46 -9.59
N ILE A 122 3.65 -7.35 -9.47
CA ILE A 122 3.10 -6.01 -9.22
C ILE A 122 2.32 -5.49 -10.44
N ARG A 123 2.77 -5.76 -11.66
CA ARG A 123 2.00 -5.44 -12.87
C ARG A 123 0.64 -6.16 -12.86
N ALA A 124 0.64 -7.46 -12.54
CA ALA A 124 -0.58 -8.26 -12.45
C ALA A 124 -1.51 -7.81 -11.31
N TRP A 125 -0.97 -7.30 -10.21
CA TRP A 125 -1.72 -6.69 -9.10
C TRP A 125 -2.62 -5.55 -9.58
N ASN A 126 -2.11 -4.66 -10.40
CA ASN A 126 -2.79 -3.40 -10.70
C ASN A 126 -3.96 -3.57 -11.69
N GLY A 127 -4.07 -4.69 -12.41
CA GLY A 127 -5.16 -4.99 -13.35
C GLY A 127 -5.42 -3.92 -14.43
N ALA A 128 -4.55 -2.91 -14.54
CA ALA A 128 -4.73 -1.71 -15.34
C ALA A 128 -4.05 -1.80 -16.72
N SER A 129 -4.14 -0.74 -17.52
CA SER A 129 -3.51 -0.65 -18.84
C SER A 129 -1.96 -0.69 -18.77
N PRO A 130 -1.26 -1.12 -19.83
CA PRO A 130 0.21 -1.24 -19.83
C PRO A 130 0.98 0.01 -19.35
N GLY A 131 0.48 1.20 -19.64
CA GLY A 131 1.10 2.46 -19.19
C GLY A 131 0.99 2.70 -17.68
N SER A 132 -0.10 2.25 -17.05
CA SER A 132 -0.31 2.37 -15.60
C SER A 132 0.52 1.35 -14.82
N TYR A 133 0.79 0.17 -15.38
CA TYR A 133 1.65 -0.86 -14.77
C TYR A 133 3.07 -0.35 -14.52
N ASN A 134 3.67 0.28 -15.53
CA ASN A 134 5.02 0.79 -15.41
C ASN A 134 5.13 1.90 -14.37
N LYS A 135 4.11 2.74 -14.23
CA LYS A 135 4.08 3.79 -13.18
C LYS A 135 4.10 3.19 -11.79
N LEU A 136 3.30 2.15 -11.52
CA LEU A 136 3.31 1.50 -10.20
C LEU A 136 4.65 0.81 -9.94
N VAL A 137 5.17 0.04 -10.89
CA VAL A 137 6.47 -0.63 -10.77
C VAL A 137 7.57 0.37 -10.44
N CYS A 138 7.63 1.52 -11.14
CA CYS A 138 8.63 2.55 -10.88
C CYS A 138 8.46 3.21 -9.50
N ARG A 139 7.21 3.43 -9.06
CA ARG A 139 6.95 3.95 -7.71
C ARG A 139 7.39 2.95 -6.64
N VAL A 140 7.08 1.67 -6.80
CA VAL A 140 7.49 0.63 -5.85
C VAL A 140 9.00 0.49 -5.82
N GLN A 141 9.69 0.49 -6.98
CA GLN A 141 11.15 0.46 -7.02
C GLN A 141 11.77 1.63 -6.24
N ALA A 142 11.28 2.85 -6.44
CA ALA A 142 11.76 4.02 -5.71
C ALA A 142 11.51 3.90 -4.18
N LYS A 143 10.42 3.24 -3.77
CA LYS A 143 10.10 3.01 -2.36
C LYS A 143 10.91 1.86 -1.74
N LEU A 144 11.32 0.85 -2.51
CA LEU A 144 12.26 -0.18 -2.04
C LEU A 144 13.60 0.44 -1.61
N GLU A 145 14.10 1.43 -2.36
CA GLU A 145 15.29 2.20 -1.96
C GLU A 145 15.10 2.95 -0.63
N VAL A 146 13.87 3.44 -0.36
CA VAL A 146 13.53 4.15 0.89
C VAL A 146 13.50 3.20 2.08
N VAL A 147 12.84 2.06 1.94
CA VAL A 147 12.69 1.08 3.03
C VAL A 147 13.95 0.26 3.26
N LYS A 148 15.03 0.49 2.48
CA LYS A 148 16.29 -0.24 2.56
C LYS A 148 16.07 -1.75 2.52
N ALA A 149 15.24 -2.19 1.58
CA ALA A 149 14.99 -3.60 1.36
C ALA A 149 16.32 -4.35 1.18
N ALA A 150 16.43 -5.52 1.75
CA ALA A 150 17.65 -6.33 1.73
C ALA A 150 18.11 -6.69 0.30
N ASN A 151 17.24 -6.49 -0.69
CA ASN A 151 17.50 -6.76 -2.08
C ASN A 151 16.93 -5.64 -2.97
N GLU A 152 17.74 -4.61 -3.22
CA GLU A 152 17.36 -3.46 -4.06
C GLU A 152 17.03 -3.88 -5.52
N ASP A 153 17.57 -5.02 -5.96
CA ASP A 153 17.34 -5.57 -7.31
C ASP A 153 16.09 -6.46 -7.43
N LEU A 154 15.23 -6.49 -6.41
CA LEU A 154 14.00 -7.31 -6.39
C LEU A 154 13.14 -7.17 -7.64
N MET A 155 13.12 -5.99 -8.22
CA MET A 155 12.30 -5.68 -9.40
C MET A 155 12.99 -6.03 -10.72
N GLY A 156 14.29 -6.38 -10.69
CA GLY A 156 15.07 -6.58 -11.89
C GLY A 156 15.17 -5.30 -12.76
N PRO A 157 15.59 -5.42 -14.02
CA PRO A 157 15.73 -4.26 -14.90
C PRO A 157 14.37 -3.63 -15.21
N THR A 158 14.17 -2.38 -14.78
CA THR A 158 12.97 -1.58 -15.03
C THR A 158 13.30 -0.37 -15.91
N ARG A 159 12.31 0.07 -16.71
CA ARG A 159 12.45 1.26 -17.57
C ARG A 159 11.90 2.49 -16.86
N CYS A 160 12.50 2.87 -15.73
CA CYS A 160 12.05 3.99 -14.90
C CYS A 160 12.92 5.23 -15.12
N GLY A 161 12.28 6.40 -15.23
CA GLY A 161 12.99 7.68 -15.37
C GLY A 161 13.70 8.07 -14.07
N ARG A 162 14.99 8.43 -14.14
CA ARG A 162 15.80 8.81 -12.97
C ARG A 162 15.20 9.96 -12.15
N ASN A 163 14.67 10.98 -12.81
CA ASN A 163 14.04 12.13 -12.13
C ASN A 163 12.74 11.75 -11.42
N GLU A 164 11.95 10.84 -12.01
CA GLU A 164 10.73 10.32 -11.40
C GLU A 164 11.07 9.51 -10.14
N ILE A 165 12.03 8.59 -10.23
CA ILE A 165 12.50 7.80 -9.08
C ILE A 165 12.99 8.73 -7.96
N ALA A 166 13.82 9.72 -8.26
CA ALA A 166 14.36 10.63 -7.25
C ALA A 166 13.25 11.44 -6.53
N ARG A 167 12.24 11.90 -7.26
CA ARG A 167 11.08 12.62 -6.70
C ARG A 167 10.25 11.71 -5.79
N VAL A 168 9.90 10.52 -6.27
CA VAL A 168 9.09 9.54 -5.53
C VAL A 168 9.82 9.05 -4.28
N ARG A 169 11.15 8.89 -4.35
CA ARG A 169 11.98 8.53 -3.22
C ARG A 169 11.93 9.58 -2.10
N ARG A 170 12.12 10.87 -2.42
CA ARG A 170 12.06 11.95 -1.42
C ARG A 170 10.74 11.95 -0.63
N SER A 171 9.60 11.93 -1.33
CA SER A 171 8.31 11.85 -0.65
C SER A 171 8.13 10.58 0.19
N GLY A 172 8.82 9.50 -0.18
CA GLY A 172 8.78 8.24 0.57
C GLY A 172 9.51 8.30 1.90
N VAL A 173 10.66 8.98 1.95
CA VAL A 173 11.42 9.16 3.20
C VAL A 173 10.56 9.87 4.24
N GLU A 174 9.97 11.00 3.90
CA GLU A 174 9.11 11.78 4.80
C GLU A 174 7.92 10.94 5.32
N LEU A 175 7.27 10.18 4.46
CA LEU A 175 6.11 9.35 4.84
C LEU A 175 6.50 8.16 5.72
N LEU A 176 7.67 7.56 5.48
CA LEU A 176 8.17 6.46 6.31
C LEU A 176 8.56 6.98 7.69
N GLU A 177 9.24 8.11 7.77
CA GLU A 177 9.59 8.76 9.04
C GLU A 177 8.33 9.07 9.87
N LEU A 178 7.24 9.56 9.22
CA LEU A 178 5.95 9.79 9.89
C LEU A 178 5.32 8.48 10.39
N ALA A 179 5.50 7.37 9.68
CA ALA A 179 4.97 6.07 10.09
C ALA A 179 5.78 5.41 11.21
N GLU A 180 7.07 5.72 11.31
CA GLU A 180 8.00 5.21 12.34
C GLU A 180 8.10 6.12 13.57
N ALA A 181 7.56 7.35 13.48
CA ALA A 181 7.60 8.29 14.61
C ALA A 181 6.82 7.72 15.81
N PRO A 182 7.38 7.83 17.03
CA PRO A 182 6.64 7.48 18.23
C PRO A 182 5.41 8.41 18.37
N GLU A 183 4.28 7.83 18.73
CA GLU A 183 3.08 8.60 19.03
C GLU A 183 3.29 9.39 20.35
N ASN A 184 3.14 10.72 20.27
CA ASN A 184 3.29 11.63 21.43
C ASN A 184 2.05 11.61 22.32
#